data_bdcd4c5c8e73a72d17e491e318b33f6c
#
_entry.id   bdcd4c5c8e73a72d17e491e318b33f6c
#
_cell.length_a   1.000
_cell.length_b   1.000
_cell.length_c   1.000
_cell.angle_alpha   90.00
_cell.angle_beta   90.00
_cell.angle_gamma   90.00
#
_symmetry.space_group_name_H-M   'P 1'
#
loop_
_entity.id
_entity.type
_entity.pdbx_description
1 polymer ?
#
loop_
_entity_poly.entity_id
_entity_poly.type
_entity_poly.pdbx_seq_one_letter_code
_entity_poly.pdbx_strand_id
1 'polypeptide(L)'
;LRDVTAVAVTAGPGLIGGVIVGLTTAKAVAMVHATPLIAVNHLEAHALTPRLTCALAFPYCLFLASGGHTQIVAVVGVGEYVRLGTTVDDAMGEAFDKVAKMLSLPYPGGPQVERAAARGDATRFALPRPMQGRPDANFSLSGLKTAVRNEASRLAEVTHDGGPLLRGQIGQMSGWHTATWRG
;
A
#
# COMPACT_ATOMS: atom_id res chain seq x y z
N LEU A 1 -26.13 22.89 -7.44
CA LEU A 1 -25.22 22.49 -8.53
C LEU A 1 -25.13 23.48 -9.69
N ARG A 2 -25.88 24.61 -9.63
CA ARG A 2 -25.91 25.59 -10.73
C ARG A 2 -24.54 26.23 -11.07
N ASP A 3 -23.62 26.23 -10.11
CA ASP A 3 -22.28 26.81 -10.24
C ASP A 3 -21.18 25.75 -10.50
N VAL A 4 -21.58 24.48 -10.70
CA VAL A 4 -20.64 23.39 -10.98
C VAL A 4 -20.43 23.27 -12.47
N THR A 5 -19.18 23.42 -12.92
CA THR A 5 -18.81 23.38 -14.35
C THR A 5 -18.47 21.98 -14.86
N ALA A 6 -18.12 21.04 -13.99
CA ALA A 6 -17.84 19.66 -14.31
C ALA A 6 -18.02 18.75 -13.09
N VAL A 7 -18.28 17.48 -13.33
CA VAL A 7 -18.31 16.41 -12.32
C VAL A 7 -17.11 15.52 -12.55
N ALA A 8 -16.15 15.48 -11.62
CA ALA A 8 -15.02 14.56 -11.68
C ALA A 8 -15.29 13.33 -10.81
N VAL A 9 -14.93 12.14 -11.32
CA VAL A 9 -15.16 10.88 -10.61
C VAL A 9 -14.06 9.87 -10.91
N THR A 10 -13.64 9.11 -9.90
CA THR A 10 -12.74 7.97 -10.11
C THR A 10 -13.45 6.88 -10.93
N ALA A 11 -12.88 6.57 -12.10
CA ALA A 11 -13.42 5.57 -13.03
C ALA A 11 -12.68 4.21 -12.95
N GLY A 12 -11.63 4.13 -12.16
CA GLY A 12 -10.78 2.95 -11.95
C GLY A 12 -9.29 3.30 -11.95
N PRO A 13 -8.43 2.32 -11.65
CA PRO A 13 -8.72 1.01 -11.06
C PRO A 13 -9.19 1.12 -9.60
N GLY A 14 -9.81 0.04 -9.08
CA GLY A 14 -10.28 -0.01 -7.68
C GLY A 14 -11.26 -1.15 -7.44
N LEU A 15 -11.73 -1.28 -6.22
CA LEU A 15 -12.77 -2.25 -5.85
C LEU A 15 -14.04 -1.98 -6.67
N ILE A 16 -14.45 -2.97 -7.45
CA ILE A 16 -15.50 -2.83 -8.45
C ILE A 16 -16.80 -2.28 -7.85
N GLY A 17 -17.21 -2.72 -6.66
CA GLY A 17 -18.41 -2.22 -6.00
C GLY A 17 -18.38 -0.73 -5.72
N GLY A 18 -17.27 -0.22 -5.16
CA GLY A 18 -17.10 1.20 -4.88
C GLY A 18 -17.03 2.05 -6.17
N VAL A 19 -16.27 1.55 -7.16
CA VAL A 19 -16.12 2.24 -8.46
C VAL A 19 -17.47 2.33 -9.17
N ILE A 20 -18.25 1.25 -9.24
CA ILE A 20 -19.56 1.25 -9.91
C ILE A 20 -20.51 2.24 -9.22
N VAL A 21 -20.62 2.20 -7.90
CA VAL A 21 -21.53 3.08 -7.17
C VAL A 21 -21.16 4.55 -7.39
N GLY A 22 -19.88 4.91 -7.20
CA GLY A 22 -19.40 6.28 -7.41
C GLY A 22 -19.60 6.77 -8.84
N LEU A 23 -19.21 5.95 -9.82
CA LEU A 23 -19.32 6.30 -11.24
C LEU A 23 -20.77 6.43 -11.70
N THR A 24 -21.65 5.53 -11.26
CA THR A 24 -23.09 5.59 -11.61
C THR A 24 -23.75 6.82 -11.01
N THR A 25 -23.44 7.13 -9.75
CA THR A 25 -23.94 8.34 -9.08
C THR A 25 -23.48 9.61 -9.81
N ALA A 26 -22.18 9.70 -10.13
CA ALA A 26 -21.63 10.84 -10.85
C ALA A 26 -22.24 11.00 -12.24
N LYS A 27 -22.46 9.90 -12.98
CA LYS A 27 -23.14 9.92 -14.28
C LYS A 27 -24.57 10.43 -14.15
N ALA A 28 -25.34 9.97 -13.16
CA ALA A 28 -26.70 10.44 -12.94
C ALA A 28 -26.73 11.94 -12.65
N VAL A 29 -25.86 12.44 -11.79
CA VAL A 29 -25.74 13.88 -11.49
C VAL A 29 -25.37 14.68 -12.73
N ALA A 30 -24.36 14.24 -13.48
CA ALA A 30 -23.92 14.90 -14.71
C ALA A 30 -25.03 14.96 -15.77
N MET A 31 -25.76 13.86 -15.94
CA MET A 31 -26.91 13.79 -16.91
C MET A 31 -28.04 14.75 -16.54
N VAL A 32 -28.48 14.74 -15.27
CA VAL A 32 -29.60 15.59 -14.81
C VAL A 32 -29.28 17.08 -14.96
N HIS A 33 -28.03 17.46 -14.75
CA HIS A 33 -27.60 18.85 -14.79
C HIS A 33 -26.94 19.27 -16.11
N ALA A 34 -26.92 18.37 -17.11
CA ALA A 34 -26.23 18.60 -18.39
C ALA A 34 -24.75 19.08 -18.19
N THR A 35 -24.08 18.54 -17.17
CA THR A 35 -22.74 18.95 -16.79
C THR A 35 -21.71 17.94 -17.32
N PRO A 36 -20.56 18.37 -17.86
CA PRO A 36 -19.50 17.46 -18.29
C PRO A 36 -19.04 16.50 -17.21
N LEU A 37 -18.79 15.23 -17.57
CA LEU A 37 -18.22 14.21 -16.68
C LEU A 37 -16.76 13.98 -17.02
N ILE A 38 -15.90 14.09 -16.01
CA ILE A 38 -14.46 13.83 -16.12
C ILE A 38 -14.14 12.51 -15.43
N ALA A 39 -13.75 11.50 -16.21
CA ALA A 39 -13.30 10.21 -15.70
C ALA A 39 -11.84 10.30 -15.26
N VAL A 40 -11.57 10.12 -13.96
CA VAL A 40 -10.23 10.21 -13.38
C VAL A 40 -9.67 8.81 -13.11
N ASN A 41 -8.45 8.55 -13.56
CA ASN A 41 -7.73 7.35 -13.19
C ASN A 41 -7.26 7.46 -11.72
N HIS A 42 -7.57 6.44 -10.91
CA HIS A 42 -7.25 6.42 -9.48
C HIS A 42 -5.73 6.54 -9.20
N LEU A 43 -4.91 5.85 -9.99
CA LEU A 43 -3.46 5.89 -9.83
C LEU A 43 -2.86 7.22 -10.27
N GLU A 44 -3.45 7.84 -11.30
CA GLU A 44 -3.09 9.19 -11.73
C GLU A 44 -3.42 10.24 -10.65
N ALA A 45 -4.57 10.12 -10.00
CA ALA A 45 -4.93 10.97 -8.87
C ALA A 45 -3.88 10.88 -7.74
N HIS A 46 -3.43 9.66 -7.40
CA HIS A 46 -2.31 9.48 -6.47
C HIS A 46 -1.01 10.07 -7.00
N ALA A 47 -0.70 9.89 -8.27
CA ALA A 47 0.54 10.39 -8.86
C ALA A 47 0.63 11.92 -8.80
N LEU A 48 -0.48 12.61 -8.99
CA LEU A 48 -0.53 14.07 -9.02
C LEU A 48 -0.76 14.74 -7.65
N THR A 49 -1.15 13.96 -6.63
CA THR A 49 -1.40 14.48 -5.26
C THR A 49 -0.25 15.31 -4.68
N PRO A 50 1.05 14.94 -4.82
CA PRO A 50 2.14 15.76 -4.29
C PRO A 50 2.17 17.17 -4.85
N ARG A 51 1.66 17.39 -6.05
CA ARG A 51 1.59 18.72 -6.67
C ARG A 51 0.56 19.64 -6.05
N LEU A 52 -0.43 19.10 -5.34
CA LEU A 52 -1.41 19.89 -4.60
C LEU A 52 -0.81 20.50 -3.34
N THR A 53 0.17 19.84 -2.74
CA THR A 53 0.74 20.24 -1.44
C THR A 53 2.11 20.91 -1.54
N CYS A 54 2.93 20.52 -2.52
CA CYS A 54 4.33 20.94 -2.60
C CYS A 54 4.71 21.62 -3.92
N ALA A 55 3.77 21.89 -4.84
CA ALA A 55 4.05 22.49 -6.16
C ALA A 55 5.21 21.79 -6.91
N LEU A 56 5.34 20.47 -6.76
CA LEU A 56 6.44 19.65 -7.29
C LEU A 56 6.49 19.75 -8.82
N ALA A 57 7.64 20.13 -9.38
CA ALA A 57 7.82 20.21 -10.82
C ALA A 57 8.01 18.83 -11.46
N PHE A 58 7.60 18.70 -12.71
CA PHE A 58 7.93 17.50 -13.52
C PHE A 58 9.36 17.57 -14.06
N PRO A 59 10.02 16.43 -14.34
CA PRO A 59 9.62 15.09 -13.95
C PRO A 59 9.98 14.78 -12.48
N TYR A 60 9.28 13.79 -11.88
CA TYR A 60 9.65 13.25 -10.57
C TYR A 60 9.41 11.75 -10.49
N CYS A 61 10.09 11.10 -9.54
CA CYS A 61 9.90 9.68 -9.24
C CYS A 61 8.86 9.54 -8.13
N LEU A 62 7.84 8.73 -8.39
CA LEU A 62 6.80 8.39 -7.44
C LEU A 62 6.98 6.96 -6.96
N PHE A 63 7.04 6.74 -5.65
CA PHE A 63 6.79 5.44 -5.05
C PHE A 63 5.31 5.37 -4.62
N LEU A 64 4.52 4.65 -5.40
CA LEU A 64 3.11 4.40 -5.12
C LEU A 64 2.98 3.14 -4.27
N ALA A 65 2.49 3.27 -3.03
CA ALA A 65 2.22 2.15 -2.14
C ALA A 65 0.79 2.23 -1.61
N SER A 66 -0.02 1.23 -1.93
CA SER A 66 -1.42 1.14 -1.52
C SER A 66 -1.82 -0.30 -1.20
N GLY A 67 -3.09 -0.52 -0.86
CA GLY A 67 -3.64 -1.85 -0.60
C GLY A 67 -3.64 -2.78 -1.82
N GLY A 68 -3.75 -2.24 -3.04
CA GLY A 68 -3.84 -3.03 -4.27
C GLY A 68 -2.70 -2.79 -5.27
N HIS A 69 -1.92 -1.73 -5.09
CA HIS A 69 -0.86 -1.36 -6.02
C HIS A 69 0.40 -0.94 -5.29
N THR A 70 1.55 -1.41 -5.77
CA THR A 70 2.85 -0.95 -5.30
C THR A 70 3.80 -0.88 -6.49
N GLN A 71 4.19 0.34 -6.86
CA GLN A 71 4.91 0.63 -8.10
C GLN A 71 5.89 1.79 -7.92
N ILE A 72 6.95 1.78 -8.72
CA ILE A 72 7.83 2.93 -8.93
C ILE A 72 7.52 3.48 -10.30
N VAL A 73 7.17 4.76 -10.37
CA VAL A 73 6.70 5.42 -11.58
C VAL A 73 7.45 6.73 -11.79
N ALA A 74 8.00 6.93 -12.98
CA ALA A 74 8.43 8.26 -13.40
C ALA A 74 7.21 9.04 -13.91
N VAL A 75 6.91 10.14 -13.25
CA VAL A 75 5.84 11.08 -13.62
C VAL A 75 6.47 12.19 -14.45
N VAL A 76 6.31 12.09 -15.77
CA VAL A 76 6.94 13.02 -16.73
C VAL A 76 6.07 14.24 -16.95
N GLY A 77 4.76 14.04 -16.97
CA GLY A 77 3.74 15.07 -17.14
C GLY A 77 2.36 14.54 -16.74
N VAL A 78 1.33 15.37 -16.82
CA VAL A 78 -0.05 14.93 -16.67
C VAL A 78 -0.41 14.00 -17.85
N GLY A 79 -0.85 12.79 -17.55
CA GLY A 79 -1.11 11.76 -18.57
C GLY A 79 0.16 11.05 -19.09
N GLU A 80 1.35 11.42 -18.63
CA GLU A 80 2.62 10.87 -19.10
C GLU A 80 3.37 10.15 -17.97
N TYR A 81 3.24 8.82 -17.93
CA TYR A 81 3.75 7.97 -16.86
C TYR A 81 4.60 6.83 -17.42
N VAL A 82 5.77 6.60 -16.83
CA VAL A 82 6.62 5.45 -17.13
C VAL A 82 6.78 4.60 -15.89
N ARG A 83 6.29 3.37 -15.92
CA ARG A 83 6.46 2.42 -14.83
C ARG A 83 7.88 1.87 -14.85
N LEU A 84 8.68 2.22 -13.85
CA LEU A 84 10.07 1.77 -13.68
C LEU A 84 10.14 0.41 -12.99
N GLY A 85 9.25 0.14 -12.05
CA GLY A 85 9.20 -1.12 -11.32
C GLY A 85 7.84 -1.36 -10.67
N THR A 86 7.58 -2.61 -10.32
CA THR A 86 6.34 -3.03 -9.65
C THR A 86 6.59 -4.20 -8.73
N THR A 87 5.70 -4.41 -7.76
CA THR A 87 5.67 -5.69 -7.07
C THR A 87 5.30 -6.81 -8.05
N VAL A 88 5.96 -7.95 -7.93
CA VAL A 88 5.68 -9.16 -8.75
C VAL A 88 4.67 -10.09 -8.08
N ASP A 89 4.28 -9.78 -6.85
CA ASP A 89 3.35 -10.57 -6.05
C ASP A 89 2.39 -9.67 -5.24
N ASP A 90 2.45 -9.69 -3.91
CA ASP A 90 1.56 -8.90 -3.06
C ASP A 90 1.84 -7.39 -3.17
N ALA A 91 0.80 -6.57 -3.14
CA ALA A 91 0.95 -5.15 -2.87
C ALA A 91 1.38 -4.91 -1.41
N MET A 92 2.01 -3.77 -1.13
CA MET A 92 2.54 -3.48 0.21
C MET A 92 1.45 -3.47 1.29
N GLY A 93 0.34 -2.81 1.05
CA GLY A 93 -0.78 -2.80 2.00
C GLY A 93 -1.38 -4.19 2.19
N GLU A 94 -1.52 -4.97 1.12
CA GLU A 94 -1.96 -6.36 1.18
C GLU A 94 -0.99 -7.24 2.00
N ALA A 95 0.32 -7.04 1.84
CA ALA A 95 1.33 -7.74 2.63
C ALA A 95 1.20 -7.41 4.13
N PHE A 96 0.98 -6.15 4.48
CA PHE A 96 0.71 -5.72 5.85
C PHE A 96 -0.55 -6.35 6.43
N ASP A 97 -1.65 -6.38 5.67
CA ASP A 97 -2.90 -7.00 6.11
C ASP A 97 -2.74 -8.51 6.34
N LYS A 98 -2.03 -9.20 5.43
CA LYS A 98 -1.71 -10.63 5.56
C LYS A 98 -0.83 -10.92 6.78
N VAL A 99 0.20 -10.10 7.01
CA VAL A 99 1.07 -10.22 8.20
C VAL A 99 0.26 -9.97 9.47
N ALA A 100 -0.55 -8.93 9.52
CA ALA A 100 -1.42 -8.64 10.66
C ALA A 100 -2.32 -9.83 10.98
N LYS A 101 -2.95 -10.42 9.97
CA LYS A 101 -3.80 -11.61 10.13
C LYS A 101 -3.03 -12.80 10.69
N MET A 102 -1.80 -13.05 10.22
CA MET A 102 -0.92 -14.12 10.74
C MET A 102 -0.57 -13.93 12.21
N LEU A 103 -0.43 -12.67 12.63
CA LEU A 103 -0.10 -12.28 14.00
C LEU A 103 -1.34 -12.05 14.88
N SER A 104 -2.53 -12.41 14.40
CA SER A 104 -3.82 -12.20 15.09
C SER A 104 -4.09 -10.74 15.47
N LEU A 105 -3.57 -9.81 14.66
CA LEU A 105 -3.84 -8.38 14.80
C LEU A 105 -5.12 -8.01 14.04
N PRO A 106 -5.90 -7.02 14.54
CA PRO A 106 -7.15 -6.61 13.88
C PRO A 106 -6.90 -5.89 12.55
N TYR A 107 -7.95 -5.83 11.72
CA TYR A 107 -7.99 -5.03 10.50
C TYR A 107 -8.31 -3.55 10.81
N PRO A 108 -7.77 -2.57 10.07
CA PRO A 108 -6.78 -2.70 8.97
C PRO A 108 -5.38 -3.03 9.52
N GLY A 109 -4.66 -3.91 8.80
CA GLY A 109 -3.41 -4.51 9.27
C GLY A 109 -2.25 -3.55 9.38
N GLY A 110 -2.07 -2.66 8.42
CA GLY A 110 -0.93 -1.72 8.39
C GLY A 110 -0.76 -0.92 9.69
N PRO A 111 -1.78 -0.17 10.14
CA PRO A 111 -1.69 0.60 11.39
C PRO A 111 -1.49 -0.27 12.64
N GLN A 112 -1.95 -1.52 12.63
CA GLN A 112 -1.77 -2.43 13.76
C GLN A 112 -0.34 -2.95 13.83
N VAL A 113 0.23 -3.34 12.67
CA VAL A 113 1.62 -3.76 12.57
C VAL A 113 2.54 -2.61 12.98
N GLU A 114 2.28 -1.39 12.51
CA GLU A 114 3.07 -0.20 12.87
C GLU A 114 3.04 0.06 14.39
N ARG A 115 1.88 0.02 15.03
CA ARG A 115 1.76 0.18 16.49
C ARG A 115 2.48 -0.92 17.27
N ALA A 116 2.43 -2.15 16.78
CA ALA A 116 3.18 -3.25 17.38
C ALA A 116 4.69 -3.05 17.21
N ALA A 117 5.10 -2.63 16.00
CA ALA A 117 6.48 -2.36 15.64
C ALA A 117 7.15 -1.28 16.49
N ALA A 118 6.41 -0.25 16.88
CA ALA A 118 6.92 0.85 17.71
C ALA A 118 7.54 0.38 19.06
N ARG A 119 7.19 -0.84 19.51
CA ARG A 119 7.69 -1.46 20.75
C ARG A 119 8.63 -2.63 20.48
N GLY A 120 8.95 -2.88 19.21
CA GLY A 120 9.77 -4.00 18.77
C GLY A 120 11.25 -3.66 18.67
N ASP A 121 12.07 -4.70 18.55
CA ASP A 121 13.49 -4.60 18.22
C ASP A 121 13.66 -4.98 16.74
N ALA A 122 14.02 -4.00 15.91
CA ALA A 122 14.21 -4.16 14.48
C ALA A 122 15.38 -5.08 14.11
N THR A 123 16.28 -5.36 15.05
CA THR A 123 17.48 -6.17 14.83
C THR A 123 17.31 -7.63 15.22
N ARG A 124 16.22 -7.97 15.90
CA ARG A 124 15.99 -9.29 16.46
C ARG A 124 15.92 -10.41 15.43
N PHE A 125 15.38 -10.14 14.24
CA PHE A 125 15.18 -11.12 13.20
C PHE A 125 15.88 -10.71 11.90
N ALA A 126 16.69 -11.61 11.36
CA ALA A 126 17.31 -11.44 10.05
C ALA A 126 16.31 -11.76 8.94
N LEU A 127 15.31 -10.88 8.75
CA LEU A 127 14.31 -11.04 7.70
C LEU A 127 14.92 -10.78 6.32
N PRO A 128 14.54 -11.57 5.29
CA PRO A 128 15.08 -11.42 3.96
C PRO A 128 14.62 -10.13 3.29
N ARG A 129 15.45 -9.62 2.40
CA ARG A 129 15.09 -8.54 1.45
C ARG A 129 14.97 -9.14 0.04
N PRO A 130 13.79 -9.65 -0.34
CA PRO A 130 13.62 -10.31 -1.63
C PRO A 130 14.01 -9.39 -2.79
N MET A 131 14.59 -9.99 -3.83
CA MET A 131 15.05 -9.32 -5.06
C MET A 131 16.17 -8.27 -4.88
N GLN A 132 16.77 -8.13 -3.71
CA GLN A 132 17.91 -7.24 -3.52
C GLN A 132 19.07 -7.63 -4.47
N GLY A 133 19.69 -6.63 -5.11
CA GLY A 133 20.80 -6.81 -6.04
C GLY A 133 20.39 -7.20 -7.47
N ARG A 134 19.09 -7.26 -7.81
CA ARG A 134 18.64 -7.43 -9.18
C ARG A 134 18.86 -6.15 -9.99
N PRO A 135 19.08 -6.27 -11.32
CA PRO A 135 19.32 -5.10 -12.18
C PRO A 135 18.04 -4.32 -12.52
N ASP A 136 16.87 -4.83 -12.14
CA ASP A 136 15.58 -4.18 -12.36
C ASP A 136 15.06 -3.51 -11.07
N ALA A 137 14.06 -2.64 -11.21
CA ALA A 137 13.43 -1.95 -10.09
C ALA A 137 12.17 -2.66 -9.56
N ASN A 138 11.96 -3.92 -9.93
CA ASN A 138 10.87 -4.73 -9.38
C ASN A 138 11.19 -5.21 -7.97
N PHE A 139 10.17 -5.53 -7.22
CA PHE A 139 10.32 -6.05 -5.85
C PHE A 139 9.25 -7.10 -5.54
N SER A 140 9.47 -7.84 -4.45
CA SER A 140 8.61 -8.90 -3.97
C SER A 140 8.43 -8.78 -2.45
N LEU A 141 7.24 -9.05 -1.98
CA LEU A 141 6.90 -9.07 -0.55
C LEU A 141 6.55 -10.48 -0.05
N SER A 142 6.34 -11.41 -0.98
CA SER A 142 5.92 -12.78 -0.69
C SER A 142 6.95 -13.56 0.12
N GLY A 143 8.24 -13.46 -0.24
CA GLY A 143 9.33 -14.08 0.51
C GLY A 143 9.46 -13.54 1.93
N LEU A 144 9.34 -12.25 2.09
CA LEU A 144 9.35 -11.61 3.41
C LEU A 144 8.16 -12.05 4.27
N LYS A 145 6.96 -12.07 3.71
CA LYS A 145 5.74 -12.56 4.37
C LYS A 145 5.89 -14.01 4.84
N THR A 146 6.49 -14.86 4.00
CA THR A 146 6.76 -16.26 4.34
C THR A 146 7.75 -16.39 5.49
N ALA A 147 8.81 -15.58 5.50
CA ALA A 147 9.78 -15.56 6.59
C ALA A 147 9.14 -15.14 7.92
N VAL A 148 8.30 -14.10 7.91
CA VAL A 148 7.54 -13.67 9.10
C VAL A 148 6.65 -14.79 9.61
N ARG A 149 5.93 -15.48 8.72
CA ARG A 149 5.09 -16.63 9.11
C ARG A 149 5.91 -17.72 9.80
N ASN A 150 7.05 -18.08 9.22
CA ASN A 150 7.90 -19.15 9.75
C ASN A 150 8.45 -18.78 11.13
N GLU A 151 8.89 -17.54 11.34
CA GLU A 151 9.35 -17.07 12.66
C GLU A 151 8.22 -17.03 13.68
N ALA A 152 7.01 -16.59 13.28
CA ALA A 152 5.84 -16.64 14.14
C ALA A 152 5.50 -18.07 14.59
N SER A 153 5.50 -19.03 13.67
CA SER A 153 5.25 -20.45 13.97
C SER A 153 6.32 -21.00 14.89
N ARG A 154 7.60 -20.74 14.60
CA ARG A 154 8.72 -21.21 15.44
C ARG A 154 8.60 -20.69 16.89
N LEU A 155 8.23 -19.44 17.06
CA LEU A 155 8.04 -18.87 18.40
C LEU A 155 6.81 -19.45 19.12
N ALA A 156 5.74 -19.74 18.37
CA ALA A 156 4.56 -20.39 18.93
C ALA A 156 4.84 -21.81 19.41
N GLU A 157 5.65 -22.58 18.69
CA GLU A 157 6.09 -23.94 19.10
C GLU A 157 6.96 -23.91 20.36
N VAL A 158 7.86 -22.95 20.48
CA VAL A 158 8.72 -22.78 21.67
C VAL A 158 7.92 -22.38 22.91
N THR A 159 6.76 -21.73 22.74
CA THR A 159 5.88 -21.33 23.84
C THR A 159 4.84 -22.40 24.21
N HIS A 160 4.90 -23.61 23.62
CA HIS A 160 3.91 -24.69 23.82
C HIS A 160 3.89 -25.30 25.23
N ASP A 161 4.68 -24.81 26.18
CA ASP A 161 4.48 -25.08 27.62
C ASP A 161 3.30 -24.28 28.23
N GLY A 162 2.27 -23.99 27.43
CA GLY A 162 0.91 -23.67 27.93
C GLY A 162 0.55 -22.18 28.07
N GLY A 163 1.33 -21.26 27.54
CA GLY A 163 0.97 -19.83 27.56
C GLY A 163 0.51 -19.29 26.19
N PRO A 164 -0.55 -18.47 26.12
CA PRO A 164 -0.87 -17.78 24.89
C PRO A 164 0.27 -16.85 24.51
N LEU A 165 0.58 -16.75 23.21
CA LEU A 165 1.49 -15.74 22.69
C LEU A 165 1.09 -14.36 23.27
N LEU A 166 1.86 -13.90 24.24
CA LEU A 166 1.58 -12.62 24.86
C LEU A 166 1.71 -11.54 23.78
N ARG A 167 0.72 -10.63 23.69
CA ARG A 167 0.70 -9.50 22.74
C ARG A 167 2.04 -8.71 22.72
N GLY A 168 2.82 -8.76 23.81
CA GLY A 168 4.15 -8.18 23.91
C GLY A 168 5.23 -8.88 23.08
N GLN A 169 5.10 -10.18 22.80
CA GLN A 169 6.09 -10.90 21.97
C GLN A 169 5.85 -10.66 20.48
N ILE A 170 4.59 -10.43 20.08
CA ILE A 170 4.24 -10.03 18.70
C ILE A 170 4.86 -8.67 18.36
N GLY A 171 4.88 -7.73 19.29
CA GLY A 171 5.54 -6.43 19.12
C GLY A 171 7.05 -6.54 18.85
N GLN A 172 7.71 -7.59 19.35
CA GLN A 172 9.13 -7.85 19.12
C GLN A 172 9.42 -8.46 17.73
N MET A 173 8.42 -9.00 17.04
CA MET A 173 8.54 -9.52 15.67
C MET A 173 8.47 -8.44 14.60
N SER A 174 8.05 -7.25 14.94
CA SER A 174 7.84 -6.16 13.99
C SER A 174 9.12 -5.35 13.75
N GLY A 175 10.14 -5.97 13.17
CA GLY A 175 11.33 -5.27 12.64
C GLY A 175 11.03 -4.29 11.49
N TRP A 176 9.80 -3.78 11.43
CA TRP A 176 9.31 -2.80 10.46
C TRP A 176 9.40 -1.37 11.00
N HIS A 177 10.39 -1.07 11.81
CA HIS A 177 10.72 0.32 11.97
C HIS A 177 11.08 0.86 10.60
N THR A 178 10.49 1.99 10.25
CA THR A 178 10.90 2.88 9.18
C THR A 178 12.41 2.79 9.01
N ALA A 179 12.85 1.74 8.30
CA ALA A 179 14.19 1.71 7.78
C ALA A 179 14.21 2.94 6.87
N THR A 180 14.73 4.02 7.39
CA THR A 180 15.19 5.12 6.57
C THR A 180 16.01 4.46 5.48
N TRP A 181 15.42 4.42 4.31
CA TRP A 181 16.08 3.98 3.10
C TRP A 181 17.23 4.96 2.87
N ARG A 182 18.35 4.71 3.53
CA ARG A 182 19.59 5.40 3.24
C ARG A 182 20.34 4.55 2.24
N GLY A 183 20.45 5.10 1.03
CA GLY A 183 21.41 4.81 0.00
C GLY A 183 21.29 3.49 -0.72
#